data_c66abb63383257af9643131a7e0abb84
#
_entry.id   c66abb63383257af9643131a7e0abb84
#
_cell.length_a   1.000
_cell.length_b   1.000
_cell.length_c   1.000
_cell.angle_alpha   90.00
_cell.angle_beta   90.00
_cell.angle_gamma   90.00
#
_symmetry.space_group_name_H-M   'P 1'
#
loop_
_entity.id
_entity.type
_entity.pdbx_description
1 polymer ?
#
loop_
_entity_poly.entity_id
_entity_poly.type
_entity_poly.pdbx_seq_one_letter_code
_entity_poly.pdbx_strand_id
1 'polypeptide(L)'
;NHANQSNSNSRDIPEELNIQNNYFENNSSGDGENFYSYGYDGSIDVSGSVFENIDCESSTVNDFVLRSIEDEADYIQNDISGNCIDENAYYVSPSGDNSNVGSESAPFRSIVHALTMVKQESDEVTTIHIGPGVYSKASTNEVFPIILPDNVHLVGAEMETTILDAAADVNNQSGVLIIKEVENVHVANLTLTGGYSESHGCTGGGALLLTANDMFNNDYNV
;
A
#
# COMPACT_ATOMS: atom_id res chain seq x y z
N ASN A 1 3.18 63.55 -25.12
CA ASN A 1 2.90 62.91 -23.85
C ASN A 1 1.92 61.76 -24.05
N HIS A 2 2.44 60.59 -24.35
CA HIS A 2 1.66 59.35 -24.24
C HIS A 2 1.83 58.84 -22.83
N ALA A 3 0.81 59.00 -22.02
CA ALA A 3 0.71 58.32 -20.75
C ALA A 3 0.55 56.81 -21.01
N ASN A 4 1.54 56.05 -20.60
CA ASN A 4 1.49 54.58 -20.58
C ASN A 4 0.49 54.21 -19.49
N GLN A 5 -0.73 53.85 -19.87
CA GLN A 5 -1.66 53.22 -18.92
C GLN A 5 -1.23 51.77 -18.79
N SER A 6 -0.52 51.48 -17.73
CA SER A 6 -0.32 50.13 -17.26
C SER A 6 -1.71 49.58 -16.80
N ASN A 7 -2.24 48.71 -17.61
CA ASN A 7 -3.47 48.00 -17.29
C ASN A 7 -3.13 46.89 -16.28
N SER A 8 -2.95 47.29 -15.01
CA SER A 8 -2.77 46.34 -13.91
C SER A 8 -4.14 45.75 -13.52
N ASN A 9 -4.61 44.80 -14.31
CA ASN A 9 -5.57 43.82 -13.85
C ASN A 9 -4.85 42.67 -13.11
N SER A 10 -3.85 42.99 -12.28
CA SER A 10 -3.42 42.03 -11.27
C SER A 10 -4.55 41.97 -10.24
N ARG A 11 -5.34 40.93 -10.24
CA ARG A 11 -6.10 40.56 -9.07
C ARG A 11 -5.06 40.41 -7.97
N ASP A 12 -5.25 41.14 -6.85
CA ASP A 12 -4.45 40.89 -5.66
C ASP A 12 -4.74 39.45 -5.23
N ILE A 13 -3.88 38.52 -5.62
CA ILE A 13 -3.91 37.14 -5.14
C ILE A 13 -3.34 37.22 -3.72
N PRO A 14 -4.05 36.73 -2.70
CA PRO A 14 -3.56 36.77 -1.33
C PRO A 14 -2.25 35.99 -1.21
N GLU A 15 -1.31 36.47 -0.40
CA GLU A 15 -0.06 35.76 -0.08
C GLU A 15 -0.34 34.47 0.70
N GLU A 16 -1.49 34.38 1.38
CA GLU A 16 -1.95 33.21 2.12
C GLU A 16 -3.41 32.92 1.77
N LEU A 17 -3.67 31.68 1.37
CA LEU A 17 -5.02 31.14 1.18
C LEU A 17 -5.39 30.31 2.41
N ASN A 18 -6.34 30.83 3.20
CA ASN A 18 -6.79 30.18 4.42
C ASN A 18 -8.00 29.31 4.14
N ILE A 19 -7.83 27.97 4.23
CA ILE A 19 -8.87 26.94 4.08
C ILE A 19 -8.88 25.97 5.27
N GLN A 20 -8.67 26.50 6.46
CA GLN A 20 -8.60 25.79 7.72
C GLN A 20 -9.94 25.16 8.14
N ASN A 21 -9.83 24.12 9.00
CA ASN A 21 -10.97 23.45 9.65
C ASN A 21 -12.00 22.89 8.66
N ASN A 22 -11.54 22.32 7.57
CA ASN A 22 -12.38 21.65 6.58
C ASN A 22 -12.30 20.14 6.69
N TYR A 23 -13.23 19.45 6.03
CA TYR A 23 -13.25 18.01 5.90
C TYR A 23 -13.06 17.60 4.44
N PHE A 24 -12.06 16.76 4.18
CA PHE A 24 -11.71 16.27 2.85
C PHE A 24 -11.95 14.76 2.82
N GLU A 25 -12.97 14.31 2.11
CA GLU A 25 -13.41 12.92 2.07
C GLU A 25 -13.93 12.55 0.68
N ASN A 26 -13.71 11.31 0.27
CA ASN A 26 -14.19 10.76 -1.00
C ASN A 26 -13.75 11.54 -2.25
N ASN A 27 -12.58 12.16 -2.20
CA ASN A 27 -11.98 12.80 -3.35
C ASN A 27 -11.16 11.78 -4.15
N SER A 28 -11.08 11.95 -5.47
CA SER A 28 -10.30 11.08 -6.34
C SER A 28 -9.81 11.86 -7.55
N SER A 29 -8.51 11.79 -7.82
CA SER A 29 -7.87 12.43 -8.97
C SER A 29 -6.63 11.64 -9.38
N GLY A 30 -6.15 11.86 -10.60
CA GLY A 30 -4.85 11.33 -11.03
C GLY A 30 -3.66 12.09 -10.46
N ASP A 31 -3.87 13.35 -10.04
CA ASP A 31 -2.87 14.21 -9.40
C ASP A 31 -3.58 15.07 -8.34
N GLY A 32 -3.11 15.02 -7.08
CA GLY A 32 -3.63 15.86 -5.98
C GLY A 32 -5.08 15.58 -5.65
N GLU A 33 -5.36 14.42 -5.05
CA GLU A 33 -6.73 13.96 -4.73
C GLU A 33 -7.52 14.98 -3.90
N ASN A 34 -6.88 15.56 -2.89
CA ASN A 34 -7.51 16.57 -2.04
C ASN A 34 -7.26 17.99 -2.52
N PHE A 35 -6.10 18.24 -3.12
CA PHE A 35 -5.76 19.59 -3.55
C PHE A 35 -4.78 19.61 -4.73
N TYR A 36 -5.11 20.43 -5.72
CA TYR A 36 -4.22 20.73 -6.84
C TYR A 36 -4.13 22.25 -7.02
N SER A 37 -2.92 22.82 -6.95
CA SER A 37 -2.63 24.22 -7.21
C SER A 37 -1.73 24.40 -8.42
N TYR A 38 -2.09 25.34 -9.29
CA TYR A 38 -1.29 25.70 -10.45
C TYR A 38 -1.07 27.18 -10.54
N GLY A 39 0.20 27.61 -10.52
CA GLY A 39 0.56 29.02 -10.68
C GLY A 39 0.24 29.92 -9.49
N TYR A 40 0.02 29.33 -8.31
CA TYR A 40 -0.10 30.07 -7.05
C TYR A 40 1.21 29.93 -6.28
N ASP A 41 1.82 31.04 -5.93
CA ASP A 41 3.14 31.11 -5.29
C ASP A 41 3.05 31.49 -3.79
N GLY A 42 1.87 31.52 -3.22
CA GLY A 42 1.64 31.81 -1.79
C GLY A 42 1.47 30.56 -0.93
N SER A 43 1.27 30.76 0.37
CA SER A 43 0.99 29.69 1.32
C SER A 43 -0.48 29.27 1.30
N ILE A 44 -0.74 27.97 1.42
CA ILE A 44 -2.07 27.40 1.54
C ILE A 44 -2.19 26.78 2.93
N ASP A 45 -3.00 27.37 3.80
CA ASP A 45 -3.18 26.91 5.18
C ASP A 45 -4.42 26.03 5.30
N VAL A 46 -4.19 24.72 5.55
CA VAL A 46 -5.22 23.71 5.79
C VAL A 46 -5.29 23.25 7.25
N SER A 47 -4.67 24.00 8.16
CA SER A 47 -4.56 23.65 9.58
C SER A 47 -5.92 23.33 10.22
N GLY A 48 -5.93 22.37 11.15
CA GLY A 48 -7.13 21.90 11.83
C GLY A 48 -8.10 21.12 10.96
N SER A 49 -7.74 20.83 9.71
CA SER A 49 -8.60 20.07 8.79
C SER A 49 -8.52 18.57 9.04
N VAL A 50 -9.56 17.85 8.62
CA VAL A 50 -9.65 16.40 8.67
C VAL A 50 -9.59 15.87 7.26
N PHE A 51 -8.67 14.94 7.03
CA PHE A 51 -8.49 14.26 5.75
C PHE A 51 -8.89 12.79 5.88
N GLU A 52 -9.30 12.17 4.79
CA GLU A 52 -9.61 10.75 4.79
C GLU A 52 -8.39 9.94 5.22
N ASN A 53 -7.21 10.30 4.69
CA ASN A 53 -5.95 9.62 4.98
C ASN A 53 -4.84 10.65 5.24
N ILE A 54 -3.93 10.31 6.16
CA ILE A 54 -2.70 11.06 6.45
C ILE A 54 -1.51 10.11 6.56
N ASP A 55 -0.31 10.59 6.31
CA ASP A 55 0.92 9.86 6.58
C ASP A 55 1.11 9.64 8.09
N CYS A 56 1.48 8.41 8.50
CA CYS A 56 1.60 8.04 9.91
C CYS A 56 2.81 8.65 10.61
N GLU A 57 3.91 8.81 9.91
CA GLU A 57 5.16 9.29 10.50
C GLU A 57 5.18 10.81 10.62
N SER A 58 4.80 11.50 9.54
CA SER A 58 4.84 12.96 9.48
C SER A 58 3.56 13.62 9.99
N SER A 59 2.45 12.87 10.08
CA SER A 59 1.12 13.40 10.34
C SER A 59 0.73 14.51 9.32
N THR A 60 1.10 14.29 8.06
CA THR A 60 0.82 15.20 6.95
C THR A 60 0.03 14.50 5.85
N VAL A 61 -0.45 15.26 4.90
CA VAL A 61 -1.07 14.74 3.68
C VAL A 61 -0.09 14.88 2.52
N ASN A 62 0.20 13.79 1.83
CA ASN A 62 1.22 13.74 0.77
C ASN A 62 0.64 13.84 -0.65
N ASP A 63 -0.69 13.83 -0.79
CA ASP A 63 -1.39 13.87 -2.07
C ASP A 63 -1.74 15.30 -2.55
N PHE A 64 -1.11 16.31 -1.97
CA PHE A 64 -1.19 17.69 -2.43
C PHE A 64 -0.22 17.93 -3.58
N VAL A 65 -0.71 18.50 -4.66
CA VAL A 65 0.12 18.91 -5.78
C VAL A 65 0.18 20.44 -5.88
N LEU A 66 1.38 20.99 -5.65
CA LEU A 66 1.71 22.37 -5.87
C LEU A 66 2.55 22.50 -7.14
N ARG A 67 2.05 23.27 -8.09
CA ARG A 67 2.83 23.69 -9.28
C ARG A 67 2.92 25.21 -9.28
N SER A 68 3.83 25.72 -8.47
CA SER A 68 4.14 27.15 -8.41
C SER A 68 4.96 27.57 -9.64
N ILE A 69 5.04 28.87 -9.88
CA ILE A 69 5.86 29.45 -10.97
C ILE A 69 7.25 29.78 -10.45
N GLU A 70 7.35 30.20 -9.18
CA GLU A 70 8.61 30.67 -8.56
C GLU A 70 9.14 29.72 -7.48
N ASP A 71 8.54 28.51 -7.32
CA ASP A 71 8.88 27.50 -6.30
C ASP A 71 8.76 28.01 -4.83
N GLU A 72 7.90 29.01 -4.60
CA GLU A 72 7.69 29.61 -3.30
C GLU A 72 6.38 29.15 -2.62
N ALA A 73 5.57 28.34 -3.30
CA ALA A 73 4.32 27.82 -2.72
C ALA A 73 4.58 26.81 -1.61
N ASP A 74 3.82 26.93 -0.52
CA ASP A 74 3.94 26.05 0.64
C ASP A 74 2.57 25.64 1.19
N TYR A 75 2.52 24.48 1.87
CA TYR A 75 1.36 24.04 2.64
C TYR A 75 1.61 24.17 4.13
N ILE A 76 0.67 24.79 4.82
CA ILE A 76 0.63 24.83 6.28
C ILE A 76 -0.39 23.79 6.76
N GLN A 77 0.11 22.74 7.44
CA GLN A 77 -0.65 21.54 7.84
C GLN A 77 -0.59 21.33 9.35
N ASN A 78 -0.87 22.35 10.16
CA ASN A 78 -0.83 22.21 11.61
C ASN A 78 -2.12 21.55 12.13
N ASP A 79 -1.98 20.65 13.12
CA ASP A 79 -3.11 20.02 13.81
C ASP A 79 -4.13 19.34 12.87
N ILE A 80 -3.68 18.82 11.72
CA ILE A 80 -4.54 18.00 10.86
C ILE A 80 -4.76 16.62 11.48
N SER A 81 -5.84 15.96 11.08
CA SER A 81 -6.18 14.60 11.51
C SER A 81 -6.76 13.78 10.37
N GLY A 82 -6.69 12.45 10.49
CA GLY A 82 -7.21 11.52 9.49
C GLY A 82 -6.89 10.09 9.86
N ASN A 83 -7.25 9.15 8.98
CA ASN A 83 -6.78 7.77 9.10
C ASN A 83 -5.30 7.74 8.75
N CYS A 84 -4.49 7.22 9.66
CA CYS A 84 -3.08 7.06 9.44
C CYS A 84 -2.82 5.97 8.41
N ILE A 85 -2.16 6.28 7.31
CA ILE A 85 -1.67 5.31 6.34
C ILE A 85 -0.15 5.27 6.43
N ASP A 86 0.38 4.08 6.62
CA ASP A 86 1.78 3.78 6.45
C ASP A 86 1.94 3.08 5.10
N GLU A 87 2.55 3.73 4.12
CA GLU A 87 2.76 3.15 2.78
C GLU A 87 3.66 1.91 2.81
N ASN A 88 4.40 1.71 3.90
CA ASN A 88 5.26 0.56 4.13
C ASN A 88 4.61 -0.50 5.04
N ALA A 89 3.34 -0.32 5.46
CA ALA A 89 2.61 -1.28 6.26
C ALA A 89 1.13 -1.38 5.84
N TYR A 90 0.69 -2.59 5.54
CA TYR A 90 -0.72 -2.89 5.32
C TYR A 90 -1.22 -3.88 6.36
N TYR A 91 -2.50 -3.76 6.70
CA TYR A 91 -3.18 -4.62 7.67
C TYR A 91 -4.29 -5.42 6.99
N VAL A 92 -4.37 -6.70 7.35
CA VAL A 92 -5.35 -7.63 6.80
C VAL A 92 -6.08 -8.33 7.93
N SER A 93 -7.40 -8.40 7.83
CA SER A 93 -8.27 -9.08 8.80
C SER A 93 -9.43 -9.79 8.10
N PRO A 94 -9.88 -10.98 8.54
CA PRO A 94 -11.06 -11.61 7.95
C PRO A 94 -12.35 -10.77 8.08
N SER A 95 -12.40 -9.85 9.03
CA SER A 95 -13.49 -8.87 9.19
C SER A 95 -13.31 -7.58 8.40
N GLY A 96 -12.17 -7.43 7.71
CA GLY A 96 -11.86 -6.27 6.88
C GLY A 96 -12.66 -6.21 5.58
N ASP A 97 -12.39 -5.20 4.78
CA ASP A 97 -12.96 -5.00 3.45
C ASP A 97 -11.88 -4.54 2.48
N ASN A 98 -11.87 -5.06 1.26
CA ASN A 98 -10.88 -4.67 0.24
C ASN A 98 -11.16 -3.28 -0.36
N SER A 99 -12.24 -2.63 0.02
CA SER A 99 -12.49 -1.21 -0.25
C SER A 99 -11.90 -0.27 0.80
N ASN A 100 -11.37 -0.81 1.91
CA ASN A 100 -10.66 -0.04 2.91
C ASN A 100 -9.28 0.40 2.42
N VAL A 101 -8.60 1.24 3.20
CA VAL A 101 -7.26 1.75 2.88
C VAL A 101 -6.11 0.82 3.33
N GLY A 102 -6.40 -0.25 4.05
CA GLY A 102 -5.41 -1.20 4.54
C GLY A 102 -4.69 -0.76 5.82
N SER A 103 -5.17 0.27 6.51
CA SER A 103 -4.64 0.65 7.82
C SER A 103 -5.05 -0.32 8.94
N GLU A 104 -4.44 -0.20 10.12
CA GLU A 104 -4.80 -1.03 11.28
C GLU A 104 -6.28 -0.88 11.67
N SER A 105 -6.82 0.34 11.59
CA SER A 105 -8.23 0.64 11.91
C SER A 105 -9.21 0.28 10.80
N ALA A 106 -8.75 0.22 9.54
CA ALA A 106 -9.53 -0.09 8.35
C ALA A 106 -8.78 -1.11 7.47
N PRO A 107 -8.63 -2.39 7.93
CA PRO A 107 -7.83 -3.40 7.27
C PRO A 107 -8.49 -3.92 5.99
N PHE A 108 -7.67 -4.41 5.06
CA PHE A 108 -8.13 -5.22 3.95
C PHE A 108 -8.68 -6.56 4.43
N ARG A 109 -9.48 -7.22 3.58
CA ARG A 109 -9.99 -8.57 3.88
C ARG A 109 -9.03 -9.66 3.46
N SER A 110 -8.36 -9.52 2.32
CA SER A 110 -7.52 -10.56 1.74
C SER A 110 -6.06 -10.16 1.61
N ILE A 111 -5.17 -11.11 1.82
CA ILE A 111 -3.72 -10.94 1.68
C ILE A 111 -3.36 -10.64 0.22
N VAL A 112 -4.00 -11.35 -0.73
CA VAL A 112 -3.76 -11.13 -2.15
C VAL A 112 -4.11 -9.70 -2.56
N HIS A 113 -5.18 -9.12 -2.01
CA HIS A 113 -5.49 -7.71 -2.26
C HIS A 113 -4.40 -6.78 -1.70
N ALA A 114 -3.97 -6.99 -0.45
CA ALA A 114 -2.88 -6.20 0.15
C ALA A 114 -1.60 -6.25 -0.73
N LEU A 115 -1.27 -7.42 -1.29
CA LEU A 115 -0.13 -7.57 -2.20
C LEU A 115 -0.26 -6.75 -3.50
N THR A 116 -1.49 -6.47 -3.96
CA THR A 116 -1.69 -5.60 -5.14
C THR A 116 -1.42 -4.13 -4.85
N MET A 117 -1.40 -3.74 -3.58
CA MET A 117 -1.15 -2.36 -3.14
C MET A 117 0.34 -2.09 -2.90
N VAL A 118 1.17 -3.13 -2.85
CA VAL A 118 2.63 -2.99 -2.67
C VAL A 118 3.22 -2.29 -3.89
N LYS A 119 4.03 -1.25 -3.64
CA LYS A 119 4.74 -0.53 -4.70
C LYS A 119 5.73 -1.47 -5.40
N GLN A 120 5.56 -1.63 -6.70
CA GLN A 120 6.51 -2.38 -7.53
C GLN A 120 7.80 -1.56 -7.70
N GLU A 121 8.94 -2.27 -7.77
CA GLU A 121 10.26 -1.66 -7.99
C GLU A 121 10.72 -0.68 -6.87
N SER A 122 10.17 -0.80 -5.66
CA SER A 122 10.63 -0.08 -4.49
C SER A 122 11.75 -0.85 -3.79
N ASP A 123 12.81 -0.15 -3.38
CA ASP A 123 13.84 -0.71 -2.49
C ASP A 123 13.38 -0.74 -1.02
N GLU A 124 12.24 -0.15 -0.71
CA GLU A 124 11.64 -0.12 0.62
C GLU A 124 10.84 -1.40 0.90
N VAL A 125 10.96 -1.89 2.12
CA VAL A 125 10.25 -3.09 2.55
C VAL A 125 8.83 -2.74 2.97
N THR A 126 7.84 -3.42 2.37
CA THR A 126 6.45 -3.33 2.81
C THR A 126 6.11 -4.50 3.72
N THR A 127 5.57 -4.22 4.90
CA THR A 127 5.11 -5.26 5.84
C THR A 127 3.59 -5.41 5.77
N ILE A 128 3.13 -6.64 5.52
CA ILE A 128 1.71 -6.98 5.59
C ILE A 128 1.45 -7.67 6.92
N HIS A 129 0.75 -6.98 7.81
CA HIS A 129 0.32 -7.46 9.12
C HIS A 129 -0.99 -8.23 8.99
N ILE A 130 -0.97 -9.51 9.35
CA ILE A 130 -2.13 -10.39 9.19
C ILE A 130 -2.74 -10.67 10.57
N GLY A 131 -3.95 -10.17 10.78
CA GLY A 131 -4.71 -10.39 12.02
C GLY A 131 -5.11 -11.85 12.23
N PRO A 132 -5.57 -12.21 13.44
CA PRO A 132 -6.03 -13.56 13.72
C PRO A 132 -7.21 -13.97 12.86
N GLY A 133 -7.20 -15.22 12.39
CA GLY A 133 -8.29 -15.81 11.62
C GLY A 133 -7.83 -16.83 10.59
N VAL A 134 -8.79 -17.38 9.87
CA VAL A 134 -8.55 -18.31 8.76
C VAL A 134 -8.70 -17.56 7.45
N TYR A 135 -7.62 -17.54 6.68
CA TYR A 135 -7.56 -16.96 5.35
C TYR A 135 -7.64 -18.07 4.32
N SER A 136 -8.78 -18.16 3.65
CA SER A 136 -9.07 -19.17 2.65
C SER A 136 -9.96 -18.61 1.55
N LYS A 137 -10.15 -19.36 0.47
CA LYS A 137 -11.11 -18.99 -0.56
C LYS A 137 -12.53 -18.82 0.00
N ALA A 138 -12.91 -19.59 1.01
CA ALA A 138 -14.24 -19.56 1.58
C ALA A 138 -14.47 -18.39 2.56
N SER A 139 -13.45 -18.02 3.35
CA SER A 139 -13.57 -17.01 4.42
C SER A 139 -13.26 -15.60 3.95
N THR A 140 -12.16 -15.41 3.20
CA THR A 140 -11.63 -14.11 2.82
C THR A 140 -11.51 -13.92 1.31
N ASN A 141 -11.96 -14.92 0.54
CA ASN A 141 -11.84 -14.96 -0.93
C ASN A 141 -10.37 -14.96 -1.40
N GLU A 142 -9.46 -15.58 -0.61
CA GLU A 142 -8.07 -15.74 -1.02
C GLU A 142 -7.92 -16.56 -2.28
N VAL A 143 -6.88 -16.25 -3.02
CA VAL A 143 -6.44 -17.02 -4.19
C VAL A 143 -5.09 -17.67 -3.87
N PHE A 144 -5.04 -18.98 -3.96
CA PHE A 144 -3.83 -19.76 -3.71
C PHE A 144 -3.24 -20.31 -5.00
N PRO A 145 -1.92 -20.46 -5.07
CA PRO A 145 -0.94 -20.08 -4.05
C PRO A 145 -0.76 -18.56 -3.95
N ILE A 146 -0.49 -18.07 -2.74
CA ILE A 146 -0.07 -16.69 -2.54
C ILE A 146 1.37 -16.57 -3.03
N ILE A 147 1.65 -15.62 -3.90
CA ILE A 147 2.98 -15.38 -4.49
C ILE A 147 3.52 -14.08 -3.92
N LEU A 148 4.69 -14.14 -3.26
CA LEU A 148 5.32 -12.97 -2.69
C LEU A 148 6.24 -12.30 -3.71
N PRO A 149 6.15 -10.97 -3.87
CA PRO A 149 7.14 -10.18 -4.60
C PRO A 149 8.36 -9.84 -3.73
N ASP A 150 9.34 -9.16 -4.32
CA ASP A 150 10.49 -8.58 -3.59
C ASP A 150 10.04 -7.61 -2.50
N ASN A 151 10.88 -7.47 -1.49
CA ASN A 151 10.74 -6.48 -0.42
C ASN A 151 9.41 -6.56 0.34
N VAL A 152 8.82 -7.77 0.49
CA VAL A 152 7.59 -7.98 1.23
C VAL A 152 7.81 -8.85 2.47
N HIS A 153 7.39 -8.34 3.62
CA HIS A 153 7.28 -9.09 4.86
C HIS A 153 5.82 -9.48 5.12
N LEU A 154 5.57 -10.76 5.36
CA LEU A 154 4.26 -11.31 5.69
C LEU A 154 4.26 -11.77 7.14
N VAL A 155 3.62 -11.02 8.03
CA VAL A 155 3.72 -11.24 9.48
C VAL A 155 2.35 -11.44 10.11
N GLY A 156 2.09 -12.65 10.57
CA GLY A 156 0.89 -12.99 11.35
C GLY A 156 0.94 -12.46 12.78
N ALA A 157 -0.22 -12.27 13.37
CA ALA A 157 -0.31 -11.89 14.78
C ALA A 157 0.26 -12.99 15.68
N GLU A 158 -0.18 -14.23 15.51
CA GLU A 158 0.30 -15.41 16.23
C GLU A 158 0.12 -16.65 15.35
N MET A 159 1.06 -17.60 15.37
CA MET A 159 1.03 -18.76 14.49
C MET A 159 -0.19 -19.68 14.76
N GLU A 160 -0.66 -19.76 15.99
CA GLU A 160 -1.80 -20.59 16.34
C GLU A 160 -3.14 -20.03 15.88
N THR A 161 -3.21 -18.73 15.66
CA THR A 161 -4.47 -18.03 15.35
C THR A 161 -4.50 -17.44 13.96
N THR A 162 -3.35 -17.31 13.27
CA THR A 162 -3.27 -16.76 11.92
C THR A 162 -3.00 -17.89 10.92
N ILE A 163 -4.03 -18.36 10.24
CA ILE A 163 -4.02 -19.58 9.46
C ILE A 163 -4.29 -19.29 7.98
N LEU A 164 -3.34 -19.63 7.12
CA LEU A 164 -3.50 -19.62 5.68
C LEU A 164 -3.86 -21.02 5.21
N ASP A 165 -5.09 -21.22 4.74
CA ASP A 165 -5.62 -22.52 4.34
C ASP A 165 -5.98 -22.53 2.84
N ALA A 166 -5.16 -23.20 2.06
CA ALA A 166 -5.40 -23.34 0.62
C ALA A 166 -6.61 -24.24 0.30
N ALA A 167 -7.01 -25.10 1.24
CA ALA A 167 -8.10 -26.08 1.07
C ALA A 167 -7.96 -26.88 -0.26
N ALA A 168 -6.72 -27.17 -0.65
CA ALA A 168 -6.41 -27.90 -1.87
C ALA A 168 -6.61 -29.41 -1.68
N ASP A 169 -6.91 -30.09 -2.78
CA ASP A 169 -7.10 -31.54 -2.82
C ASP A 169 -6.63 -32.13 -4.16
N VAL A 170 -6.86 -33.41 -4.37
CA VAL A 170 -6.48 -34.12 -5.61
C VAL A 170 -7.11 -33.52 -6.89
N ASN A 171 -8.24 -32.85 -6.80
CA ASN A 171 -8.93 -32.26 -7.93
C ASN A 171 -8.61 -30.79 -8.14
N ASN A 172 -8.12 -30.12 -7.07
CA ASN A 172 -7.76 -28.72 -7.06
C ASN A 172 -6.44 -28.53 -6.35
N GLN A 173 -5.36 -28.84 -7.06
CA GLN A 173 -4.01 -28.79 -6.51
C GLN A 173 -3.52 -27.36 -6.38
N SER A 174 -3.00 -27.00 -5.21
CA SER A 174 -2.36 -25.70 -4.95
C SER A 174 -1.42 -25.79 -3.76
N GLY A 175 -0.31 -25.08 -3.81
CA GLY A 175 0.46 -24.74 -2.62
C GLY A 175 -0.21 -23.62 -1.82
N VAL A 176 0.29 -23.34 -0.63
CA VAL A 176 -0.17 -22.19 0.16
C VAL A 176 0.61 -20.95 -0.21
N LEU A 177 1.95 -21.04 -0.25
CA LEU A 177 2.83 -19.91 -0.47
C LEU A 177 3.93 -20.24 -1.49
N ILE A 178 4.22 -19.29 -2.38
CA ILE A 178 5.34 -19.35 -3.33
C ILE A 178 6.25 -18.15 -3.10
N ILE A 179 7.56 -18.45 -2.93
CA ILE A 179 8.65 -17.48 -2.88
C ILE A 179 9.61 -17.87 -3.99
N LYS A 180 9.62 -17.09 -5.08
CA LYS A 180 10.35 -17.44 -6.29
C LYS A 180 11.22 -16.29 -6.76
N GLU A 181 12.55 -16.47 -6.71
CA GLU A 181 13.51 -15.53 -7.28
C GLU A 181 13.36 -14.11 -6.75
N VAL A 182 13.07 -13.96 -5.45
CA VAL A 182 12.79 -12.68 -4.77
C VAL A 182 13.78 -12.43 -3.64
N GLU A 183 13.95 -11.15 -3.32
CA GLU A 183 14.85 -10.66 -2.27
C GLU A 183 14.08 -10.02 -1.11
N ASN A 184 14.71 -9.91 0.05
CA ASN A 184 14.17 -9.24 1.25
C ASN A 184 12.77 -9.71 1.66
N VAL A 185 12.49 -11.01 1.59
CA VAL A 185 11.22 -11.60 2.01
C VAL A 185 11.33 -12.17 3.42
N HIS A 186 10.37 -11.83 4.26
CA HIS A 186 10.23 -12.39 5.60
C HIS A 186 8.82 -12.93 5.82
N VAL A 187 8.71 -14.15 6.33
CA VAL A 187 7.42 -14.78 6.65
C VAL A 187 7.48 -15.28 8.09
N ALA A 188 6.57 -14.82 8.95
CA ALA A 188 6.58 -15.15 10.36
C ALA A 188 5.16 -15.27 10.96
N ASN A 189 5.07 -16.02 12.05
CA ASN A 189 3.88 -16.14 12.89
C ASN A 189 2.62 -16.61 12.15
N LEU A 190 2.77 -17.54 11.19
CA LEU A 190 1.68 -18.08 10.38
C LEU A 190 1.61 -19.60 10.48
N THR A 191 0.40 -20.13 10.44
CA THR A 191 0.15 -21.52 10.10
C THR A 191 -0.19 -21.64 8.62
N LEU A 192 0.59 -22.44 7.87
CA LEU A 192 0.36 -22.76 6.46
C LEU A 192 -0.23 -24.16 6.39
N THR A 193 -1.46 -24.30 5.88
CA THR A 193 -2.18 -25.59 5.83
C THR A 193 -2.99 -25.77 4.55
N GLY A 194 -3.50 -26.98 4.33
CA GLY A 194 -4.40 -27.28 3.22
C GLY A 194 -3.76 -27.23 1.84
N GLY A 195 -2.43 -27.16 1.74
CA GLY A 195 -1.75 -27.25 0.46
C GLY A 195 -1.62 -28.71 -0.02
N TYR A 196 -1.86 -28.95 -1.33
CA TYR A 196 -1.76 -30.25 -1.96
C TYR A 196 -1.10 -30.17 -3.32
N SER A 197 -0.07 -31.00 -3.56
CA SER A 197 0.58 -31.15 -4.85
C SER A 197 1.02 -32.59 -5.07
N GLU A 198 0.68 -33.17 -6.21
CA GLU A 198 1.14 -34.50 -6.64
C GLU A 198 2.46 -34.46 -7.44
N SER A 199 2.98 -33.27 -7.73
CA SER A 199 4.19 -33.12 -8.54
C SER A 199 5.40 -33.70 -7.83
N HIS A 200 6.14 -34.58 -8.54
CA HIS A 200 7.43 -35.11 -8.12
C HIS A 200 8.51 -34.25 -8.80
N GLY A 201 9.30 -33.52 -8.03
CA GLY A 201 10.38 -32.67 -8.54
C GLY A 201 10.32 -31.23 -8.05
N CYS A 202 11.02 -30.30 -8.71
CA CYS A 202 11.21 -28.90 -8.29
C CYS A 202 9.95 -28.00 -8.39
N THR A 203 8.75 -28.55 -8.57
CA THR A 203 7.53 -27.79 -8.82
C THR A 203 6.42 -28.00 -7.79
N GLY A 204 6.65 -28.80 -6.74
CA GLY A 204 5.58 -29.20 -5.83
C GLY A 204 5.94 -29.09 -4.36
N GLY A 205 5.58 -27.97 -3.72
CA GLY A 205 5.51 -27.84 -2.27
C GLY A 205 4.06 -27.68 -1.84
N GLY A 206 3.57 -28.54 -0.95
CA GLY A 206 2.19 -28.40 -0.42
C GLY A 206 2.05 -27.10 0.35
N ALA A 207 2.88 -26.84 1.36
CA ALA A 207 2.80 -25.60 2.14
C ALA A 207 3.58 -24.46 1.49
N LEU A 208 4.86 -24.68 1.17
CA LEU A 208 5.77 -23.65 0.69
C LEU A 208 6.59 -24.17 -0.50
N LEU A 209 6.65 -23.40 -1.55
CA LEU A 209 7.58 -23.58 -2.65
C LEU A 209 8.60 -22.44 -2.65
N LEU A 210 9.88 -22.79 -2.52
CA LEU A 210 11.02 -21.89 -2.66
C LEU A 210 11.78 -22.27 -3.94
N THR A 211 12.04 -21.28 -4.80
CA THR A 211 12.91 -21.49 -5.97
C THR A 211 13.89 -20.32 -6.11
N ALA A 212 15.15 -20.67 -6.39
CA ALA A 212 16.21 -19.72 -6.70
C ALA A 212 16.75 -19.97 -8.11
N ASN A 213 17.30 -18.94 -8.75
CA ASN A 213 17.71 -18.93 -10.16
C ASN A 213 18.89 -19.89 -10.50
N ASP A 214 19.64 -20.38 -9.52
CA ASP A 214 20.91 -21.07 -9.76
C ASP A 214 20.83 -22.57 -10.06
N MET A 215 19.63 -23.17 -10.22
CA MET A 215 19.52 -24.58 -10.49
C MET A 215 19.82 -24.99 -11.96
N PHE A 216 20.09 -24.07 -12.86
CA PHE A 216 20.31 -24.35 -14.27
C PHE A 216 21.61 -23.84 -14.87
N ASN A 217 22.54 -23.30 -14.08
CA ASN A 217 23.91 -23.12 -14.55
C ASN A 217 24.64 -24.49 -14.48
N ASN A 218 24.40 -25.29 -15.50
CA ASN A 218 25.20 -26.47 -15.79
C ASN A 218 26.59 -26.05 -16.30
N ASP A 219 27.44 -25.56 -15.43
CA ASP A 219 28.89 -25.59 -15.65
C ASP A 219 29.45 -26.95 -15.20
N TYR A 220 29.04 -28.01 -15.87
CA TYR A 220 29.85 -29.20 -15.96
C TYR A 220 30.90 -28.96 -17.05
N ASN A 221 31.91 -28.17 -16.76
CA ASN A 221 33.19 -28.27 -17.47
C ASN A 221 33.94 -29.47 -16.92
N VAL A 222 33.96 -30.53 -17.71
CA VAL A 222 34.90 -31.68 -17.62
C VAL A 222 36.21 -31.29 -18.27
#